data_3bb624ebf2a945843a79ce50b11ae57f
#
_entry.id   3bb624ebf2a945843a79ce50b11ae57f
#
_cell.length_a   1.000
_cell.length_b   1.000
_cell.length_c   1.000
_cell.angle_alpha   90.00
_cell.angle_beta   90.00
_cell.angle_gamma   90.00
#
_symmetry.space_group_name_H-M   'P 1'
#
loop_
_entity.id
_entity.type
_entity.pdbx_description
1 polymer ?
#
loop_
_entity_poly.entity_id
_entity_poly.type
_entity_poly.pdbx_seq_one_letter_code
_entity_poly.pdbx_strand_id
1 'polypeptide(L)'
;MNCNIYKTQKEQTGVIYDIVSRTIREIYAKYYSEEVVRFFLELHNLANIEKDILEEKTYVIENENIICGTATMEDNRISRVYVLPEYQGTGMGSRLMKHLEKEIIKNHGFVEVDASLPAGEFYRKRNYVQIMHTEYPVENGKILSYEVMRKRNFDIDPEVYNAPSQLVRREIELQGLDFDELKNKIPSRVYLLADSLYDTILARNVGKLAYHVGGEIYVMNHNDRIGFVKGVMCSPGIVTQAEDLFAAGVKELIHVGFAGGKVAKIGEYVITNGAFHDTAVAGLYGFQGELMETSKELTDSICQEMDIKGLKYHRGYHWTTDAGYVQPDWRSRYYEDKGAKCVEMEGAGLFTVAKFRSRKATGIYVISDSGSGEEWDLGWGEEKLEQSIQNLIDVISN
;
A
#
# COMPACT_ATOMS: atom_id res chain seq x y z
N MET A 1 -21.75 1.91 -18.51
CA MET A 1 -22.81 1.01 -18.01
C MET A 1 -23.45 1.68 -16.82
N ASN A 2 -24.75 1.93 -16.91
CA ASN A 2 -25.50 2.58 -15.83
C ASN A 2 -25.98 1.49 -14.87
N CYS A 3 -25.18 1.21 -13.81
CA CYS A 3 -25.53 0.20 -12.81
C CYS A 3 -25.97 0.91 -11.54
N ASN A 4 -27.08 0.51 -10.98
CA ASN A 4 -27.62 1.01 -9.74
C ASN A 4 -27.52 -0.06 -8.64
N ILE A 5 -27.15 0.34 -7.42
CA ILE A 5 -27.12 -0.55 -6.24
C ILE A 5 -27.98 0.08 -5.17
N TYR A 6 -28.95 -0.72 -4.66
CA TYR A 6 -29.90 -0.24 -3.66
C TYR A 6 -30.37 -1.38 -2.74
N LYS A 7 -30.97 -1.01 -1.61
CA LYS A 7 -31.63 -1.95 -0.69
C LYS A 7 -32.88 -2.52 -1.34
N THR A 8 -33.02 -3.82 -1.23
CA THR A 8 -34.13 -4.58 -1.82
C THR A 8 -35.45 -4.29 -1.12
N GLN A 9 -36.52 -4.34 -1.89
CA GLN A 9 -37.91 -4.28 -1.39
C GLN A 9 -38.54 -5.67 -1.41
N LYS A 10 -39.58 -5.87 -0.55
CA LYS A 10 -40.25 -7.17 -0.38
C LYS A 10 -40.76 -7.77 -1.70
N GLU A 11 -41.25 -6.95 -2.59
CA GLU A 11 -41.79 -7.37 -3.89
C GLU A 11 -40.76 -8.05 -4.78
N GLN A 12 -39.45 -7.83 -4.51
CA GLN A 12 -38.33 -8.38 -5.26
C GLN A 12 -37.85 -9.74 -4.71
N THR A 13 -38.45 -10.27 -3.62
CA THR A 13 -38.06 -11.56 -3.00
C THR A 13 -37.97 -12.70 -4.01
N GLY A 14 -38.96 -12.82 -4.92
CA GLY A 14 -38.98 -13.86 -5.95
C GLY A 14 -37.81 -13.72 -6.92
N VAL A 15 -37.49 -12.50 -7.37
CA VAL A 15 -36.37 -12.23 -8.28
C VAL A 15 -35.03 -12.62 -7.62
N ILE A 16 -34.85 -12.29 -6.35
CA ILE A 16 -33.64 -12.65 -5.61
C ILE A 16 -33.50 -14.16 -5.46
N TYR A 17 -34.61 -14.82 -5.09
CA TYR A 17 -34.63 -16.28 -4.99
C TYR A 17 -34.23 -16.94 -6.34
N ASP A 18 -34.73 -16.43 -7.46
CA ASP A 18 -34.38 -16.94 -8.78
C ASP A 18 -32.90 -16.76 -9.11
N ILE A 19 -32.34 -15.57 -8.81
CA ILE A 19 -30.90 -15.30 -8.98
C ILE A 19 -30.06 -16.30 -8.15
N VAL A 20 -30.38 -16.45 -6.87
CA VAL A 20 -29.66 -17.31 -5.94
C VAL A 20 -29.77 -18.77 -6.34
N SER A 21 -31.00 -19.26 -6.51
CA SER A 21 -31.25 -20.68 -6.81
C SER A 21 -30.70 -21.12 -8.16
N ARG A 22 -30.80 -20.25 -9.17
CA ARG A 22 -30.21 -20.49 -10.49
C ARG A 22 -28.69 -20.56 -10.43
N THR A 23 -28.05 -19.60 -9.75
CA THR A 23 -26.58 -19.59 -9.60
C THR A 23 -26.09 -20.82 -8.83
N ILE A 24 -26.78 -21.23 -7.77
CA ILE A 24 -26.43 -22.45 -7.03
C ILE A 24 -26.52 -23.68 -7.93
N ARG A 25 -27.59 -23.85 -8.69
CA ARG A 25 -27.79 -25.02 -9.56
C ARG A 25 -26.80 -25.07 -10.72
N GLU A 26 -26.49 -23.93 -11.36
CA GLU A 26 -25.63 -23.89 -12.53
C GLU A 26 -24.13 -23.86 -12.21
N ILE A 27 -23.74 -23.25 -11.10
CA ILE A 27 -22.32 -23.05 -10.75
C ILE A 27 -21.88 -24.00 -9.64
N TYR A 28 -22.60 -24.08 -8.50
CA TYR A 28 -22.17 -24.85 -7.34
C TYR A 28 -22.19 -26.36 -7.60
N ALA A 29 -23.10 -26.85 -8.43
CA ALA A 29 -23.15 -28.25 -8.85
C ALA A 29 -21.87 -28.74 -9.57
N LYS A 30 -21.00 -27.84 -10.03
CA LYS A 30 -19.70 -28.17 -10.61
C LYS A 30 -18.60 -28.42 -9.55
N TYR A 31 -18.83 -28.00 -8.32
CA TYR A 31 -17.83 -28.01 -7.25
C TYR A 31 -18.24 -28.84 -6.03
N TYR A 32 -19.53 -29.06 -5.85
CA TYR A 32 -20.12 -29.71 -4.67
C TYR A 32 -21.01 -30.89 -5.04
N SER A 33 -21.19 -31.81 -4.09
CA SER A 33 -22.17 -32.92 -4.22
C SER A 33 -23.61 -32.40 -4.19
N GLU A 34 -24.54 -33.23 -4.62
CA GLU A 34 -25.98 -32.89 -4.62
C GLU A 34 -26.50 -32.54 -3.25
N GLU A 35 -26.00 -33.18 -2.18
CA GLU A 35 -26.41 -32.90 -0.79
C GLU A 35 -26.00 -31.52 -0.37
N VAL A 36 -24.77 -31.09 -0.72
CA VAL A 36 -24.28 -29.74 -0.43
C VAL A 36 -25.04 -28.69 -1.25
N VAL A 37 -25.34 -28.97 -2.51
CA VAL A 37 -26.17 -28.08 -3.36
C VAL A 37 -27.56 -27.92 -2.74
N ARG A 38 -28.16 -29.00 -2.29
CA ARG A 38 -29.46 -28.98 -1.61
C ARG A 38 -29.40 -28.16 -0.33
N PHE A 39 -28.40 -28.37 0.49
CA PHE A 39 -28.16 -27.57 1.68
C PHE A 39 -28.13 -26.06 1.38
N PHE A 40 -27.41 -25.64 0.34
CA PHE A 40 -27.39 -24.22 -0.05
C PHE A 40 -28.78 -23.71 -0.49
N LEU A 41 -29.55 -24.51 -1.24
CA LEU A 41 -30.91 -24.13 -1.65
C LEU A 41 -31.85 -24.00 -0.45
N GLU A 42 -31.71 -24.86 0.56
CA GLU A 42 -32.47 -24.79 1.81
C GLU A 42 -32.06 -23.60 2.68
N LEU A 43 -30.76 -23.33 2.79
CA LEU A 43 -30.21 -22.17 3.50
C LEU A 43 -30.71 -20.85 2.90
N HIS A 44 -30.87 -20.81 1.58
CA HIS A 44 -31.30 -19.63 0.83
C HIS A 44 -32.71 -19.78 0.28
N ASN A 45 -33.62 -20.34 1.05
CA ASN A 45 -35.04 -20.45 0.70
C ASN A 45 -35.77 -19.09 0.73
N LEU A 46 -36.97 -19.04 0.16
CA LEU A 46 -37.78 -17.82 0.07
C LEU A 46 -37.98 -17.12 1.42
N ALA A 47 -38.25 -17.90 2.47
CA ALA A 47 -38.54 -17.36 3.80
C ALA A 47 -37.32 -16.67 4.42
N ASN A 48 -36.14 -17.28 4.28
CA ASN A 48 -34.89 -16.70 4.78
C ASN A 48 -34.49 -15.43 3.98
N ILE A 49 -34.71 -15.42 2.66
CA ILE A 49 -34.49 -14.26 1.82
C ILE A 49 -35.46 -13.14 2.21
N GLU A 50 -36.74 -13.41 2.35
CA GLU A 50 -37.73 -12.41 2.73
C GLU A 50 -37.41 -11.81 4.10
N LYS A 51 -37.02 -12.66 5.08
CA LYS A 51 -36.58 -12.18 6.39
C LYS A 51 -35.44 -11.16 6.29
N ASP A 52 -34.37 -11.48 5.55
CA ASP A 52 -33.23 -10.58 5.41
C ASP A 52 -33.57 -9.28 4.65
N ILE A 53 -34.57 -9.33 3.77
CA ILE A 53 -35.08 -8.14 3.08
C ILE A 53 -35.85 -7.25 4.07
N LEU A 54 -36.72 -7.84 4.88
CA LEU A 54 -37.54 -7.12 5.89
C LEU A 54 -36.64 -6.52 7.00
N GLU A 55 -35.49 -7.13 7.27
CA GLU A 55 -34.47 -6.60 8.17
C GLU A 55 -33.51 -5.59 7.47
N GLU A 56 -33.81 -5.19 6.24
CA GLU A 56 -33.03 -4.24 5.42
C GLU A 56 -31.55 -4.62 5.19
N LYS A 57 -31.24 -5.91 5.26
CA LYS A 57 -29.88 -6.45 5.12
C LYS A 57 -29.48 -6.74 3.68
N THR A 58 -30.44 -6.83 2.75
CA THR A 58 -30.22 -7.30 1.37
C THR A 58 -30.15 -6.15 0.38
N TYR A 59 -29.15 -6.23 -0.50
CA TYR A 59 -28.89 -5.29 -1.58
C TYR A 59 -28.96 -6.00 -2.93
N VAL A 60 -29.31 -5.26 -3.96
CA VAL A 60 -29.28 -5.70 -5.35
C VAL A 60 -28.43 -4.79 -6.20
N ILE A 61 -27.89 -5.36 -7.28
CA ILE A 61 -27.31 -4.61 -8.37
C ILE A 61 -28.16 -4.79 -9.62
N GLU A 62 -28.56 -3.65 -10.20
CA GLU A 62 -29.36 -3.55 -11.40
C GLU A 62 -28.53 -2.99 -12.55
N ASN A 63 -28.61 -3.60 -13.70
CA ASN A 63 -28.01 -3.11 -14.93
C ASN A 63 -29.09 -3.03 -16.01
N GLU A 64 -29.32 -1.83 -16.61
CA GLU A 64 -30.32 -1.60 -17.66
C GLU A 64 -31.72 -2.12 -17.28
N ASN A 65 -32.18 -1.84 -16.06
CA ASN A 65 -33.44 -2.27 -15.46
C ASN A 65 -33.56 -3.80 -15.22
N ILE A 66 -32.47 -4.54 -15.26
CA ILE A 66 -32.44 -5.97 -14.91
C ILE A 66 -31.66 -6.14 -13.62
N ILE A 67 -32.29 -6.70 -12.59
CA ILE A 67 -31.60 -7.11 -11.36
C ILE A 67 -30.71 -8.32 -11.70
N CYS A 68 -29.41 -8.15 -11.70
CA CYS A 68 -28.46 -9.16 -12.15
C CYS A 68 -27.62 -9.75 -11.02
N GLY A 69 -27.74 -9.22 -9.78
CA GLY A 69 -27.03 -9.77 -8.63
C GLY A 69 -27.59 -9.28 -7.31
N THR A 70 -27.24 -9.99 -6.25
CA THR A 70 -27.66 -9.69 -4.87
C THR A 70 -26.56 -10.00 -3.88
N ALA A 71 -26.57 -9.31 -2.73
CA ALA A 71 -25.76 -9.66 -1.57
C ALA A 71 -26.49 -9.23 -0.29
N THR A 72 -26.21 -9.95 0.81
CA THR A 72 -26.72 -9.64 2.15
C THR A 72 -25.58 -9.19 3.03
N MET A 73 -25.80 -8.15 3.83
CA MET A 73 -24.84 -7.57 4.76
C MET A 73 -25.41 -7.57 6.18
N GLU A 74 -24.64 -8.06 7.12
CA GLU A 74 -24.97 -8.01 8.55
C GLU A 74 -23.72 -7.72 9.36
N ASP A 75 -23.74 -6.66 10.14
CA ASP A 75 -22.59 -6.13 10.87
C ASP A 75 -21.35 -5.98 9.93
N ASN A 76 -20.29 -6.72 10.22
CA ASN A 76 -19.07 -6.73 9.42
C ASN A 76 -19.00 -7.88 8.38
N ARG A 77 -20.07 -8.62 8.19
CA ARG A 77 -20.11 -9.81 7.32
C ARG A 77 -20.95 -9.56 6.07
N ILE A 78 -20.41 -9.96 4.93
CA ILE A 78 -21.15 -10.01 3.66
C ILE A 78 -21.42 -11.48 3.34
N SER A 79 -22.67 -11.80 3.13
CA SER A 79 -23.13 -13.14 2.78
C SER A 79 -24.00 -13.10 1.52
N ARG A 80 -24.36 -14.27 1.00
CA ARG A 80 -25.30 -14.45 -0.13
C ARG A 80 -24.91 -13.59 -1.37
N VAL A 81 -23.62 -13.52 -1.69
CA VAL A 81 -23.16 -12.78 -2.89
C VAL A 81 -23.37 -13.65 -4.13
N TYR A 82 -24.39 -13.32 -4.92
CA TYR A 82 -24.72 -14.04 -6.14
C TYR A 82 -24.91 -13.07 -7.30
N VAL A 83 -24.40 -13.47 -8.46
CA VAL A 83 -24.57 -12.75 -9.73
C VAL A 83 -25.01 -13.79 -10.77
N LEU A 84 -26.04 -13.46 -11.53
CA LEU A 84 -26.53 -14.31 -12.62
C LEU A 84 -25.37 -14.78 -13.51
N PRO A 85 -25.34 -16.06 -13.94
CA PRO A 85 -24.23 -16.61 -14.73
C PRO A 85 -23.82 -15.76 -15.94
N GLU A 86 -24.77 -15.23 -16.68
CA GLU A 86 -24.57 -14.38 -17.86
C GLU A 86 -23.96 -13.00 -17.56
N TYR A 87 -24.02 -12.56 -16.31
CA TYR A 87 -23.42 -11.30 -15.84
C TYR A 87 -22.12 -11.51 -15.08
N GLN A 88 -21.68 -12.76 -14.87
CA GLN A 88 -20.38 -13.03 -14.24
C GLN A 88 -19.24 -12.62 -15.17
N GLY A 89 -18.10 -12.19 -14.59
CA GLY A 89 -16.98 -11.66 -15.37
C GLY A 89 -17.15 -10.23 -15.88
N THR A 90 -18.35 -9.61 -15.78
CA THR A 90 -18.63 -8.23 -16.24
C THR A 90 -18.35 -7.15 -15.17
N GLY A 91 -17.89 -7.54 -13.99
CA GLY A 91 -17.58 -6.62 -12.88
C GLY A 91 -18.74 -6.34 -11.92
N MET A 92 -19.96 -6.92 -12.14
CA MET A 92 -21.13 -6.66 -11.28
C MET A 92 -20.89 -7.08 -9.82
N GLY A 93 -20.35 -8.28 -9.58
CA GLY A 93 -20.00 -8.73 -8.24
C GLY A 93 -18.98 -7.84 -7.56
N SER A 94 -17.99 -7.31 -8.30
CA SER A 94 -16.99 -6.38 -7.76
C SER A 94 -17.59 -5.05 -7.35
N ARG A 95 -18.53 -4.52 -8.13
CA ARG A 95 -19.25 -3.26 -7.80
C ARG A 95 -20.12 -3.42 -6.57
N LEU A 96 -20.85 -4.55 -6.48
CA LEU A 96 -21.69 -4.86 -5.34
C LEU A 96 -20.85 -4.98 -4.06
N MET A 97 -19.76 -5.75 -4.09
CA MET A 97 -18.82 -5.85 -2.98
C MET A 97 -18.26 -4.50 -2.55
N LYS A 98 -17.77 -3.69 -3.50
CA LYS A 98 -17.21 -2.36 -3.19
C LYS A 98 -18.24 -1.44 -2.51
N HIS A 99 -19.51 -1.51 -2.90
CA HIS A 99 -20.59 -0.75 -2.26
C HIS A 99 -20.79 -1.19 -0.81
N LEU A 100 -20.93 -2.50 -0.55
CA LEU A 100 -21.14 -3.03 0.78
C LEU A 100 -19.93 -2.86 1.70
N GLU A 101 -18.72 -3.05 1.17
CA GLU A 101 -17.48 -2.76 1.89
C GLU A 101 -17.46 -1.31 2.42
N LYS A 102 -17.86 -0.33 1.60
CA LYS A 102 -17.95 1.08 2.02
C LYS A 102 -18.96 1.32 3.15
N GLU A 103 -20.07 0.61 3.14
CA GLU A 103 -21.06 0.72 4.23
C GLU A 103 -20.54 0.10 5.53
N ILE A 104 -19.94 -1.08 5.46
CA ILE A 104 -19.39 -1.78 6.63
C ILE A 104 -18.26 -1.01 7.30
N ILE A 105 -17.33 -0.48 6.54
CA ILE A 105 -16.14 0.19 7.12
C ILE A 105 -16.46 1.51 7.84
N LYS A 106 -17.65 2.05 7.70
CA LYS A 106 -18.10 3.21 8.50
C LYS A 106 -18.14 2.89 10.00
N ASN A 107 -18.39 1.63 10.34
CA ASN A 107 -18.59 1.20 11.73
C ASN A 107 -17.66 0.06 12.16
N HIS A 108 -16.98 -0.62 11.21
CA HIS A 108 -16.17 -1.81 11.46
C HIS A 108 -14.80 -1.69 10.81
N GLY A 109 -13.76 -2.18 11.47
CA GLY A 109 -12.38 -2.13 10.96
C GLY A 109 -12.02 -3.23 9.95
N PHE A 110 -12.96 -4.11 9.59
CA PHE A 110 -12.75 -5.20 8.64
C PHE A 110 -14.08 -5.74 8.08
N VAL A 111 -13.98 -6.45 6.95
CA VAL A 111 -15.09 -7.17 6.33
C VAL A 111 -14.77 -8.66 6.28
N GLU A 112 -15.75 -9.51 6.61
CA GLU A 112 -15.66 -10.96 6.49
C GLU A 112 -16.61 -11.51 5.45
N VAL A 113 -16.21 -12.63 4.86
CA VAL A 113 -17.03 -13.44 3.95
C VAL A 113 -16.81 -14.92 4.21
N ASP A 114 -17.87 -15.73 4.01
CA ASP A 114 -17.76 -17.18 3.93
C ASP A 114 -17.64 -17.55 2.44
N ALA A 115 -16.42 -17.81 2.02
CA ALA A 115 -16.09 -18.08 0.63
C ALA A 115 -16.31 -19.57 0.30
N SER A 116 -17.35 -19.86 -0.47
CA SER A 116 -17.52 -21.18 -1.08
C SER A 116 -16.39 -21.51 -2.08
N LEU A 117 -16.17 -22.78 -2.41
CA LEU A 117 -15.10 -23.20 -3.33
C LEU A 117 -15.08 -22.40 -4.66
N PRO A 118 -16.20 -22.18 -5.36
CA PRO A 118 -16.19 -21.36 -6.58
C PRO A 118 -15.89 -19.88 -6.36
N ALA A 119 -16.05 -19.37 -5.14
CA ALA A 119 -15.90 -17.95 -4.84
C ALA A 119 -14.50 -17.55 -4.29
N GLY A 120 -13.71 -18.50 -3.82
CA GLY A 120 -12.43 -18.22 -3.15
C GLY A 120 -11.49 -17.34 -3.96
N GLU A 121 -11.30 -17.64 -5.24
CA GLU A 121 -10.44 -16.87 -6.14
C GLU A 121 -10.98 -15.44 -6.39
N PHE A 122 -12.29 -15.25 -6.46
CA PHE A 122 -12.93 -13.95 -6.56
C PHE A 122 -12.59 -13.06 -5.36
N TYR A 123 -12.63 -13.60 -4.15
CA TYR A 123 -12.29 -12.86 -2.93
C TYR A 123 -10.79 -12.62 -2.79
N ARG A 124 -9.91 -13.60 -3.13
CA ARG A 124 -8.45 -13.39 -3.11
C ARG A 124 -8.03 -12.24 -4.04
N LYS A 125 -8.60 -12.15 -5.25
CA LYS A 125 -8.38 -11.02 -6.19
C LYS A 125 -8.87 -9.67 -5.66
N ARG A 126 -9.67 -9.66 -4.59
CA ARG A 126 -10.17 -8.49 -3.90
C ARG A 126 -9.45 -8.22 -2.57
N ASN A 127 -8.33 -8.89 -2.34
CA ASN A 127 -7.48 -8.74 -1.16
C ASN A 127 -8.11 -9.25 0.14
N TYR A 128 -9.00 -10.24 0.04
CA TYR A 128 -9.42 -11.03 1.17
C TYR A 128 -8.38 -12.13 1.44
N VAL A 129 -8.00 -12.26 2.71
CA VAL A 129 -7.06 -13.28 3.18
C VAL A 129 -7.84 -14.33 3.96
N GLN A 130 -7.56 -15.59 3.71
CA GLN A 130 -8.12 -16.69 4.48
C GLN A 130 -7.63 -16.61 5.93
N ILE A 131 -8.58 -16.62 6.87
CA ILE A 131 -8.30 -16.63 8.31
C ILE A 131 -8.67 -17.96 8.96
N MET A 132 -9.57 -18.73 8.34
CA MET A 132 -10.01 -20.03 8.83
C MET A 132 -10.51 -20.89 7.67
N HIS A 133 -10.25 -22.19 7.74
CA HIS A 133 -10.92 -23.20 6.91
C HIS A 133 -12.01 -23.87 7.75
N THR A 134 -13.17 -24.08 7.18
CA THR A 134 -14.32 -24.65 7.88
C THR A 134 -14.91 -25.80 7.09
N GLU A 135 -15.21 -26.87 7.81
CA GLU A 135 -15.92 -28.04 7.31
C GLU A 135 -17.23 -28.19 8.08
N TYR A 136 -18.32 -28.25 7.36
CA TYR A 136 -19.65 -28.41 7.92
C TYR A 136 -20.31 -29.70 7.41
N PRO A 137 -20.65 -30.66 8.27
CA PRO A 137 -21.29 -31.90 7.86
C PRO A 137 -22.74 -31.62 7.38
N VAL A 138 -23.04 -32.15 6.21
CA VAL A 138 -24.39 -32.15 5.63
C VAL A 138 -24.94 -33.58 5.53
N GLU A 139 -26.10 -33.75 4.90
CA GLU A 139 -26.72 -35.07 4.75
C GLU A 139 -25.78 -36.13 4.13
N ASN A 140 -26.06 -37.40 4.42
CA ASN A 140 -25.36 -38.58 3.90
C ASN A 140 -23.84 -38.59 4.16
N GLY A 141 -23.37 -37.92 5.24
CA GLY A 141 -21.97 -37.88 5.58
C GLY A 141 -21.10 -37.04 4.61
N LYS A 142 -21.72 -36.22 3.77
CA LYS A 142 -21.00 -35.27 2.92
C LYS A 142 -20.60 -34.06 3.74
N ILE A 143 -19.61 -33.32 3.24
CA ILE A 143 -19.02 -32.17 3.93
C ILE A 143 -19.09 -30.95 3.00
N LEU A 144 -19.67 -29.86 3.51
CA LEU A 144 -19.50 -28.54 2.93
C LEU A 144 -18.19 -27.96 3.44
N SER A 145 -17.26 -27.71 2.54
CA SER A 145 -16.00 -27.07 2.83
C SER A 145 -16.02 -25.63 2.30
N TYR A 146 -15.60 -24.67 3.12
CA TYR A 146 -15.50 -23.25 2.76
C TYR A 146 -14.40 -22.54 3.56
N GLU A 147 -14.00 -21.36 3.09
CA GLU A 147 -13.00 -20.53 3.73
C GLU A 147 -13.66 -19.30 4.36
N VAL A 148 -13.35 -19.01 5.63
CA VAL A 148 -13.65 -17.69 6.20
C VAL A 148 -12.52 -16.77 5.79
N MET A 149 -12.87 -15.72 5.09
CA MET A 149 -11.90 -14.76 4.57
C MET A 149 -12.17 -13.36 5.10
N ARG A 150 -11.11 -12.60 5.35
CA ARG A 150 -11.18 -11.25 5.91
C ARG A 150 -10.39 -10.25 5.08
N LYS A 151 -10.96 -9.06 4.93
CA LYS A 151 -10.30 -7.89 4.36
C LYS A 151 -10.24 -6.78 5.40
N ARG A 152 -9.06 -6.17 5.58
CA ARG A 152 -8.83 -5.03 6.50
C ARG A 152 -8.41 -3.76 5.77
N ASN A 153 -7.81 -3.88 4.59
CA ASN A 153 -7.29 -2.76 3.84
C ASN A 153 -8.26 -2.38 2.74
N PHE A 154 -8.69 -1.13 2.72
CA PHE A 154 -9.68 -0.59 1.79
C PHE A 154 -9.07 0.54 0.97
N ASP A 155 -9.68 0.86 -0.16
CA ASP A 155 -9.32 2.06 -0.91
C ASP A 155 -9.53 3.30 -0.03
N ILE A 156 -8.46 4.05 0.20
CA ILE A 156 -8.47 5.27 1.00
C ILE A 156 -8.45 6.45 0.04
N ASP A 157 -9.38 7.40 0.23
CA ASP A 157 -9.42 8.62 -0.55
C ASP A 157 -8.46 9.67 0.05
N PRO A 158 -7.40 10.07 -0.67
CA PRO A 158 -6.44 11.06 -0.18
C PRO A 158 -7.06 12.42 0.18
N GLU A 159 -8.16 12.79 -0.49
CA GLU A 159 -8.84 14.07 -0.23
C GLU A 159 -9.62 14.05 1.09
N VAL A 160 -10.13 12.87 1.51
CA VAL A 160 -10.81 12.71 2.80
C VAL A 160 -9.79 12.74 3.96
N TYR A 161 -8.60 12.16 3.76
CA TYR A 161 -7.56 12.07 4.78
C TYR A 161 -6.50 13.16 4.57
N ASN A 162 -6.91 14.42 4.68
CA ASN A 162 -6.05 15.60 4.45
C ASN A 162 -5.62 16.30 5.77
N ALA A 163 -5.57 15.56 6.87
CA ALA A 163 -5.15 16.09 8.18
C ALA A 163 -3.73 16.71 8.18
N PRO A 164 -2.72 16.12 7.48
CA PRO A 164 -1.40 16.75 7.41
C PRO A 164 -1.44 18.20 6.92
N SER A 165 -2.23 18.48 5.88
CA SER A 165 -2.37 19.84 5.34
C SER A 165 -2.92 20.85 6.35
N GLN A 166 -3.82 20.42 7.24
CA GLN A 166 -4.39 21.28 8.29
C GLN A 166 -3.40 21.49 9.45
N LEU A 167 -2.70 20.43 9.86
CA LEU A 167 -1.71 20.50 10.94
C LEU A 167 -0.52 21.35 10.53
N VAL A 168 0.03 21.13 9.35
CA VAL A 168 1.17 21.88 8.80
C VAL A 168 0.80 23.37 8.60
N ARG A 169 -0.38 23.67 8.08
CA ARG A 169 -0.87 25.05 7.99
C ARG A 169 -0.85 25.72 9.37
N ARG A 170 -1.40 25.05 10.38
CA ARG A 170 -1.44 25.58 11.75
C ARG A 170 -0.05 25.80 12.34
N GLU A 171 0.86 24.85 12.12
CA GLU A 171 2.24 24.95 12.60
C GLU A 171 2.97 26.14 11.98
N ILE A 172 2.82 26.36 10.67
CA ILE A 172 3.43 27.47 9.95
C ILE A 172 2.86 28.81 10.38
N GLU A 173 1.54 28.91 10.55
CA GLU A 173 0.87 30.12 11.06
C GLU A 173 1.33 30.45 12.48
N LEU A 174 1.59 29.46 13.34
CA LEU A 174 2.14 29.67 14.70
C LEU A 174 3.58 30.20 14.68
N GLN A 175 4.33 29.95 13.61
CA GLN A 175 5.65 30.54 13.39
C GLN A 175 5.57 31.98 12.83
N GLY A 176 4.38 32.51 12.60
CA GLY A 176 4.15 33.83 12.03
C GLY A 176 4.33 33.93 10.53
N LEU A 177 4.31 32.76 9.83
CA LEU A 177 4.45 32.66 8.38
C LEU A 177 3.08 32.47 7.72
N ASP A 178 2.93 33.00 6.49
CA ASP A 178 1.77 32.71 5.64
C ASP A 178 1.95 31.37 4.93
N PHE A 179 1.01 30.46 5.13
CA PHE A 179 1.09 29.11 4.58
C PHE A 179 1.03 29.08 3.04
N ASP A 180 0.19 29.91 2.43
CA ASP A 180 0.01 29.89 0.98
C ASP A 180 1.20 30.57 0.27
N GLU A 181 1.83 31.54 0.93
CA GLU A 181 3.10 32.14 0.49
C GLU A 181 4.26 31.12 0.60
N LEU A 182 4.38 30.45 1.76
CA LEU A 182 5.40 29.41 1.98
C LEU A 182 5.30 28.30 0.96
N LYS A 183 4.11 27.79 0.68
CA LYS A 183 3.87 26.73 -0.29
C LYS A 183 4.41 27.03 -1.70
N ASN A 184 4.53 28.30 -2.05
CA ASN A 184 5.11 28.76 -3.31
C ASN A 184 6.62 28.99 -3.25
N LYS A 185 7.18 29.14 -2.06
CA LYS A 185 8.61 29.47 -1.84
C LYS A 185 9.42 28.26 -1.35
N ILE A 186 8.78 27.25 -0.75
CA ILE A 186 9.47 26.06 -0.26
C ILE A 186 10.19 25.33 -1.41
N PRO A 187 11.37 24.75 -1.19
CA PRO A 187 12.06 23.96 -2.21
C PRO A 187 11.14 22.89 -2.81
N SER A 188 11.11 22.80 -4.14
CA SER A 188 10.27 21.79 -4.82
C SER A 188 10.85 20.39 -4.73
N ARG A 189 12.19 20.28 -4.55
CA ARG A 189 12.94 19.03 -4.36
C ARG A 189 13.66 19.08 -3.02
N VAL A 190 13.49 18.04 -2.19
CA VAL A 190 14.14 17.94 -0.88
C VAL A 190 14.79 16.57 -0.73
N TYR A 191 16.06 16.60 -0.31
CA TYR A 191 16.81 15.41 0.08
C TYR A 191 16.56 15.10 1.55
N LEU A 192 16.13 13.88 1.84
CA LEU A 192 15.99 13.33 3.20
C LEU A 192 17.27 12.57 3.50
N LEU A 193 18.13 13.11 4.35
CA LEU A 193 19.49 12.61 4.56
C LEU A 193 19.58 11.81 5.87
N ALA A 194 20.16 10.63 5.82
CA ALA A 194 20.54 9.91 7.03
C ALA A 194 21.57 10.70 7.88
N ASP A 195 21.60 10.45 9.18
CA ASP A 195 22.31 11.26 10.20
C ASP A 195 23.70 11.73 9.80
N SER A 196 24.61 10.82 9.48
CA SER A 196 25.99 11.18 9.14
C SER A 196 26.13 11.89 7.78
N LEU A 197 25.24 11.60 6.82
CA LEU A 197 25.17 12.34 5.55
C LEU A 197 24.67 13.76 5.79
N TYR A 198 23.66 13.93 6.64
CA TYR A 198 23.15 15.24 7.03
C TYR A 198 24.21 16.06 7.76
N ASP A 199 24.89 15.51 8.74
CA ASP A 199 25.96 16.20 9.47
C ASP A 199 27.12 16.61 8.52
N THR A 200 27.47 15.74 7.58
CA THR A 200 28.53 16.01 6.59
C THR A 200 28.14 17.17 5.65
N ILE A 201 26.93 17.17 5.11
CA ILE A 201 26.48 18.27 4.21
C ILE A 201 26.33 19.58 4.97
N LEU A 202 25.85 19.52 6.21
CA LEU A 202 25.69 20.68 7.07
C LEU A 202 27.06 21.33 7.39
N ALA A 203 28.08 20.52 7.67
CA ALA A 203 29.45 20.99 7.93
C ALA A 203 30.08 21.71 6.70
N ARG A 204 29.62 21.39 5.47
CA ARG A 204 30.08 22.08 4.26
C ARG A 204 29.43 23.44 4.03
N ASN A 205 28.43 23.82 4.83
CA ASN A 205 27.74 25.12 4.77
C ASN A 205 27.19 25.46 3.36
N VAL A 206 26.66 24.47 2.66
CA VAL A 206 26.14 24.60 1.28
C VAL A 206 24.68 25.07 1.22
N GLY A 207 24.00 25.21 2.35
CA GLY A 207 22.62 25.66 2.46
C GLY A 207 22.39 26.56 3.66
N LYS A 208 21.24 27.22 3.67
CA LYS A 208 20.76 28.09 4.78
C LYS A 208 19.46 27.54 5.33
N LEU A 209 19.38 27.47 6.66
CA LEU A 209 18.12 27.15 7.33
C LEU A 209 17.05 28.17 6.93
N ALA A 210 15.93 27.68 6.41
CA ALA A 210 14.86 28.52 5.91
C ALA A 210 13.49 28.22 6.53
N TYR A 211 13.17 26.95 6.81
CA TYR A 211 11.85 26.56 7.26
C TYR A 211 11.93 25.45 8.31
N HIS A 212 10.93 25.41 9.20
CA HIS A 212 10.72 24.36 10.19
C HIS A 212 9.39 23.66 9.90
N VAL A 213 9.43 22.63 9.05
CA VAL A 213 8.28 21.75 8.74
C VAL A 213 8.78 20.39 8.31
N GLY A 214 8.29 19.33 8.93
CA GLY A 214 8.85 17.99 8.75
C GLY A 214 10.34 17.90 9.13
N GLY A 215 10.83 18.84 9.93
CA GLY A 215 12.22 19.04 10.32
C GLY A 215 12.77 20.42 9.92
N GLU A 216 14.07 20.60 10.08
CA GLU A 216 14.80 21.81 9.68
C GLU A 216 15.18 21.75 8.20
N ILE A 217 14.48 22.50 7.35
CA ILE A 217 14.76 22.54 5.91
C ILE A 217 15.82 23.59 5.63
N TYR A 218 16.94 23.14 5.10
CA TYR A 218 18.00 23.99 4.55
C TYR A 218 17.83 24.14 3.05
N VAL A 219 17.81 25.35 2.56
CA VAL A 219 17.74 25.67 1.13
C VAL A 219 19.14 25.81 0.57
N MET A 220 19.43 25.14 -0.56
CA MET A 220 20.75 25.17 -1.18
C MET A 220 21.16 26.57 -1.64
N ASN A 221 22.42 26.96 -1.39
CA ASN A 221 22.92 28.29 -1.74
C ASN A 221 22.93 28.55 -3.26
N HIS A 222 23.08 27.50 -4.07
CA HIS A 222 23.17 27.60 -5.53
C HIS A 222 21.79 27.47 -6.23
N ASN A 223 20.79 26.95 -5.53
CA ASN A 223 19.46 26.69 -6.12
C ASN A 223 18.37 26.68 -5.04
N ASP A 224 17.54 27.70 -5.00
CA ASP A 224 16.46 27.88 -4.04
C ASP A 224 15.31 26.85 -4.20
N ARG A 225 15.30 26.10 -5.29
CA ARG A 225 14.32 25.03 -5.53
C ARG A 225 14.73 23.69 -4.95
N ILE A 226 15.96 23.59 -4.45
CA ILE A 226 16.54 22.38 -3.86
C ILE A 226 16.81 22.63 -2.38
N GLY A 227 16.45 21.69 -1.55
CA GLY A 227 16.72 21.72 -0.13
C GLY A 227 17.11 20.35 0.42
N PHE A 228 17.52 20.32 1.67
CA PHE A 228 17.75 19.11 2.41
C PHE A 228 17.25 19.23 3.84
N VAL A 229 16.94 18.09 4.42
CA VAL A 229 16.48 17.94 5.80
C VAL A 229 17.02 16.61 6.36
N LYS A 230 17.18 16.53 7.67
CA LYS A 230 17.51 15.25 8.32
C LYS A 230 16.34 14.29 8.14
N GLY A 231 16.59 13.14 7.54
CA GLY A 231 15.62 12.06 7.37
C GLY A 231 15.29 11.38 8.69
N VAL A 232 14.03 11.06 8.90
CA VAL A 232 13.57 10.29 10.06
C VAL A 232 13.68 8.81 9.77
N MET A 233 14.23 8.07 10.73
CA MET A 233 14.45 6.63 10.63
C MET A 233 13.12 5.84 10.66
N CYS A 234 13.09 4.70 9.99
CA CYS A 234 12.02 3.72 9.87
C CYS A 234 10.78 4.18 9.07
N SER A 235 10.08 3.21 8.48
CA SER A 235 8.92 3.48 7.63
C SER A 235 7.85 4.37 8.28
N PRO A 236 7.39 4.19 9.51
CA PRO A 236 6.41 5.10 10.11
C PRO A 236 6.92 6.53 10.31
N GLY A 237 8.21 6.69 10.65
CA GLY A 237 8.82 8.01 10.86
C GLY A 237 8.91 8.81 9.56
N ILE A 238 9.49 8.21 8.51
CA ILE A 238 9.64 8.89 7.21
C ILE A 238 8.30 9.16 6.54
N VAL A 239 7.29 8.34 6.79
CA VAL A 239 5.91 8.56 6.33
C VAL A 239 5.33 9.85 6.89
N THR A 240 5.43 10.05 8.20
CA THR A 240 4.95 11.28 8.86
C THR A 240 5.70 12.50 8.32
N GLN A 241 7.02 12.42 8.24
CA GLN A 241 7.86 13.50 7.68
C GLN A 241 7.50 13.83 6.22
N ALA A 242 7.29 12.81 5.39
CA ALA A 242 6.90 13.01 3.99
C ALA A 242 5.51 13.63 3.84
N GLU A 243 4.55 13.25 4.69
CA GLU A 243 3.22 13.88 4.72
C GLU A 243 3.32 15.38 5.02
N ASP A 244 4.11 15.78 6.01
CA ASP A 244 4.31 17.17 6.39
C ASP A 244 4.98 17.97 5.25
N LEU A 245 6.04 17.44 4.66
CA LEU A 245 6.76 18.08 3.55
C LEU A 245 5.89 18.23 2.31
N PHE A 246 5.13 17.21 1.93
CA PHE A 246 4.20 17.29 0.79
C PHE A 246 3.04 18.25 1.06
N ALA A 247 2.53 18.31 2.28
CA ALA A 247 1.51 19.27 2.69
C ALA A 247 2.01 20.70 2.62
N ALA A 248 3.27 20.95 2.99
CA ALA A 248 3.94 22.25 2.88
C ALA A 248 4.21 22.68 1.43
N GLY A 249 4.15 21.77 0.45
CA GLY A 249 4.28 22.11 -0.97
C GLY A 249 5.47 21.48 -1.69
N VAL A 250 6.31 20.70 -1.01
CA VAL A 250 7.38 19.92 -1.64
C VAL A 250 6.76 18.97 -2.67
N LYS A 251 7.43 18.76 -3.80
CA LYS A 251 6.93 17.95 -4.92
C LYS A 251 7.70 16.66 -5.11
N GLU A 252 8.99 16.69 -4.79
CA GLU A 252 9.93 15.60 -5.00
C GLU A 252 10.74 15.36 -3.73
N LEU A 253 10.74 14.11 -3.23
CA LEU A 253 11.54 13.68 -2.10
C LEU A 253 12.55 12.62 -2.54
N ILE A 254 13.82 12.80 -2.16
CA ILE A 254 14.89 11.87 -2.44
C ILE A 254 15.46 11.40 -1.12
N HIS A 255 15.23 10.13 -0.78
CA HIS A 255 15.84 9.53 0.39
C HIS A 255 17.30 9.16 0.09
N VAL A 256 18.21 9.65 0.89
CA VAL A 256 19.64 9.36 0.79
C VAL A 256 20.10 8.77 2.11
N GLY A 257 20.36 7.48 2.11
CA GLY A 257 20.62 6.74 3.33
C GLY A 257 21.67 5.65 3.18
N PHE A 258 21.81 4.87 4.23
CA PHE A 258 22.65 3.68 4.28
C PHE A 258 21.80 2.44 4.12
N ALA A 259 22.42 1.36 3.62
CA ALA A 259 21.74 0.08 3.44
C ALA A 259 22.71 -1.09 3.64
N GLY A 260 22.19 -2.20 4.14
CA GLY A 260 22.89 -3.47 4.18
C GLY A 260 22.95 -4.11 2.78
N GLY A 261 24.14 -4.43 2.30
CA GLY A 261 24.36 -5.01 0.98
C GLY A 261 23.86 -6.45 0.88
N LYS A 262 23.17 -6.75 -0.21
CA LYS A 262 22.77 -8.11 -0.61
C LYS A 262 23.54 -8.56 -1.86
N VAL A 263 23.53 -7.75 -2.89
CA VAL A 263 24.30 -7.90 -4.14
C VAL A 263 25.37 -6.83 -4.23
N ALA A 264 25.03 -5.59 -3.87
CA ALA A 264 25.95 -4.48 -3.82
C ALA A 264 26.85 -4.59 -2.59
N LYS A 265 28.12 -4.13 -2.71
CA LYS A 265 29.17 -4.26 -1.71
C LYS A 265 29.37 -2.95 -0.96
N ILE A 266 29.99 -3.01 0.21
CA ILE A 266 30.36 -1.84 1.04
C ILE A 266 31.01 -0.76 0.17
N GLY A 267 30.50 0.48 0.30
CA GLY A 267 30.93 1.65 -0.46
C GLY A 267 30.37 1.73 -1.87
N GLU A 268 29.55 0.79 -2.34
CA GLU A 268 28.84 0.92 -3.61
C GLU A 268 27.50 1.64 -3.43
N TYR A 269 26.96 2.20 -4.53
CA TYR A 269 25.68 2.88 -4.51
C TYR A 269 24.58 2.01 -5.13
N VAL A 270 23.38 2.14 -4.59
CA VAL A 270 22.16 1.60 -5.17
C VAL A 270 21.20 2.76 -5.44
N ILE A 271 20.78 2.94 -6.70
CA ILE A 271 19.66 3.81 -7.06
C ILE A 271 18.47 2.93 -7.32
N THR A 272 17.42 3.15 -6.55
CA THR A 272 16.31 2.20 -6.52
C THR A 272 15.21 2.51 -7.53
N ASN A 273 14.66 1.44 -8.14
CA ASN A 273 13.42 1.51 -8.93
C ASN A 273 12.17 1.25 -8.07
N GLY A 274 12.36 0.81 -6.82
CA GLY A 274 11.28 0.49 -5.89
C GLY A 274 11.77 -0.41 -4.76
N ALA A 275 10.91 -0.60 -3.78
CA ALA A 275 11.15 -1.39 -2.59
C ALA A 275 10.21 -2.58 -2.51
N PHE A 276 10.74 -3.79 -2.44
CA PHE A 276 10.00 -4.91 -1.85
C PHE A 276 9.87 -4.67 -0.35
N HIS A 277 8.76 -5.05 0.26
CA HIS A 277 8.55 -4.76 1.66
C HIS A 277 7.75 -5.83 2.41
N ASP A 278 8.03 -5.93 3.69
CA ASP A 278 7.25 -6.66 4.69
C ASP A 278 6.72 -5.73 5.80
N THR A 279 6.64 -4.43 5.51
CA THR A 279 6.11 -3.39 6.40
C THR A 279 4.59 -3.30 6.32
N ALA A 280 3.94 -2.81 7.39
CA ALA A 280 2.49 -2.60 7.40
C ALA A 280 2.03 -1.33 6.65
N VAL A 281 2.92 -0.38 6.40
CA VAL A 281 2.59 0.98 5.95
C VAL A 281 1.81 0.98 4.63
N ALA A 282 2.28 0.28 3.60
CA ALA A 282 1.61 0.26 2.30
C ALA A 282 0.15 -0.20 2.41
N GLY A 283 -0.10 -1.24 3.20
CA GLY A 283 -1.44 -1.74 3.47
C GLY A 283 -2.34 -0.75 4.18
N LEU A 284 -1.80 0.03 5.13
CA LEU A 284 -2.55 1.08 5.85
C LEU A 284 -2.95 2.24 4.93
N TYR A 285 -2.19 2.49 3.87
CA TYR A 285 -2.53 3.46 2.81
C TYR A 285 -3.37 2.87 1.67
N GLY A 286 -3.88 1.64 1.82
CA GLY A 286 -4.75 0.97 0.85
C GLY A 286 -4.02 0.28 -0.31
N PHE A 287 -2.69 0.30 -0.35
CA PHE A 287 -1.93 -0.40 -1.39
C PHE A 287 -1.76 -1.89 -1.06
N GLN A 288 -1.74 -2.69 -2.12
CA GLN A 288 -1.62 -4.14 -2.04
C GLN A 288 -0.38 -4.62 -2.81
N GLY A 289 0.13 -5.76 -2.40
CA GLY A 289 1.32 -6.35 -3.01
C GLY A 289 2.58 -6.08 -2.19
N GLU A 290 3.69 -6.60 -2.66
CA GLU A 290 4.98 -6.59 -1.96
C GLU A 290 5.95 -5.53 -2.52
N LEU A 291 5.57 -4.81 -3.57
CA LEU A 291 6.44 -3.86 -4.27
C LEU A 291 5.81 -2.47 -4.31
N MET A 292 6.55 -1.50 -3.81
CA MET A 292 6.27 -0.07 -3.98
C MET A 292 7.31 0.53 -4.93
N GLU A 293 6.86 0.99 -6.10
CA GLU A 293 7.74 1.57 -7.11
C GLU A 293 8.03 3.05 -6.85
N THR A 294 9.23 3.48 -7.25
CA THR A 294 9.64 4.90 -7.26
C THR A 294 9.00 5.66 -8.43
N SER A 295 9.15 6.97 -8.43
CA SER A 295 8.84 7.80 -9.59
C SER A 295 9.94 7.65 -10.64
N LYS A 296 9.66 6.90 -11.70
CA LYS A 296 10.64 6.57 -12.75
C LYS A 296 11.37 7.80 -13.28
N GLU A 297 10.65 8.88 -13.59
CA GLU A 297 11.20 10.13 -14.11
C GLU A 297 12.22 10.75 -13.12
N LEU A 298 11.90 10.79 -11.83
CA LEU A 298 12.81 11.30 -10.81
C LEU A 298 14.02 10.38 -10.64
N THR A 299 13.82 9.06 -10.64
CA THR A 299 14.92 8.09 -10.58
C THR A 299 15.87 8.22 -11.76
N ASP A 300 15.34 8.40 -12.98
CA ASP A 300 16.14 8.61 -14.19
C ASP A 300 16.96 9.92 -14.11
N SER A 301 16.40 11.00 -13.55
CA SER A 301 17.12 12.25 -13.30
C SER A 301 18.30 12.04 -12.34
N ILE A 302 18.11 11.32 -11.26
CA ILE A 302 19.19 11.01 -10.30
C ILE A 302 20.29 10.14 -10.95
N CYS A 303 19.90 9.15 -11.76
CA CYS A 303 20.87 8.36 -12.52
C CYS A 303 21.75 9.26 -13.41
N GLN A 304 21.15 10.22 -14.12
CA GLN A 304 21.89 11.18 -14.95
C GLN A 304 22.84 12.06 -14.13
N GLU A 305 22.43 12.53 -12.96
CA GLU A 305 23.27 13.30 -12.04
C GLU A 305 24.51 12.49 -11.60
N MET A 306 24.33 11.21 -11.27
CA MET A 306 25.44 10.30 -10.93
C MET A 306 26.37 10.03 -12.12
N ASP A 307 25.79 9.82 -13.32
CA ASP A 307 26.56 9.59 -14.56
C ASP A 307 27.42 10.80 -14.92
N ILE A 308 26.93 12.03 -14.79
CA ILE A 308 27.66 13.27 -15.02
C ILE A 308 28.89 13.36 -14.10
N LYS A 309 28.77 12.89 -12.87
CA LYS A 309 29.87 12.83 -11.90
C LYS A 309 30.77 11.60 -12.05
N GLY A 310 30.48 10.71 -13.00
CA GLY A 310 31.25 9.50 -13.26
C GLY A 310 31.15 8.44 -12.15
N LEU A 311 30.14 8.50 -11.30
CA LEU A 311 29.94 7.55 -10.22
C LEU A 311 29.21 6.29 -10.71
N LYS A 312 29.78 5.13 -10.41
CA LYS A 312 29.17 3.83 -10.73
C LYS A 312 28.16 3.46 -9.67
N TYR A 313 27.01 2.94 -10.08
CA TYR A 313 25.94 2.52 -9.19
C TYR A 313 25.25 1.25 -9.72
N HIS A 314 24.60 0.53 -8.83
CA HIS A 314 23.64 -0.51 -9.19
C HIS A 314 22.26 0.13 -9.34
N ARG A 315 21.57 -0.16 -10.44
CA ARG A 315 20.18 0.19 -10.60
C ARG A 315 19.32 -1.05 -10.39
N GLY A 316 18.28 -0.98 -9.54
CA GLY A 316 17.43 -2.15 -9.26
C GLY A 316 16.47 -1.89 -8.13
N TYR A 317 15.98 -2.96 -7.53
CA TYR A 317 15.10 -2.91 -6.36
C TYR A 317 15.92 -3.04 -5.08
N HIS A 318 15.29 -2.71 -3.97
CA HIS A 318 15.81 -3.03 -2.63
C HIS A 318 14.69 -3.65 -1.77
N TRP A 319 15.03 -4.07 -0.57
CA TRP A 319 14.08 -4.57 0.41
C TRP A 319 13.98 -3.58 1.59
N THR A 320 12.76 -3.17 1.95
CA THR A 320 12.48 -2.39 3.16
C THR A 320 11.91 -3.29 4.24
N THR A 321 12.48 -3.29 5.44
CA THR A 321 12.03 -4.08 6.58
C THR A 321 11.83 -3.22 7.84
N ASP A 322 10.82 -3.57 8.67
CA ASP A 322 10.63 -2.94 9.99
C ASP A 322 11.51 -3.59 11.08
N ALA A 323 12.25 -4.66 10.75
CA ALA A 323 13.04 -5.45 11.70
C ALA A 323 14.47 -5.64 11.21
N GLY A 324 15.28 -4.55 11.23
CA GLY A 324 16.63 -4.50 10.68
C GLY A 324 17.59 -5.58 11.21
N TYR A 325 17.41 -6.08 12.43
CA TYR A 325 18.20 -7.15 13.01
C TYR A 325 17.63 -8.56 12.82
N VAL A 326 16.42 -8.70 12.26
CA VAL A 326 15.77 -10.00 12.02
C VAL A 326 15.74 -10.28 10.52
N GLN A 327 16.89 -10.68 9.99
CA GLN A 327 17.09 -10.98 8.58
C GLN A 327 17.54 -12.45 8.40
N PRO A 328 16.65 -13.44 8.62
CA PRO A 328 17.01 -14.84 8.42
C PRO A 328 17.33 -15.10 6.94
N ASP A 329 18.27 -16.01 6.68
CA ASP A 329 18.79 -16.31 5.33
C ASP A 329 17.70 -16.57 4.29
N TRP A 330 16.63 -17.30 4.68
CA TRP A 330 15.54 -17.60 3.76
C TRP A 330 14.78 -16.32 3.29
N ARG A 331 14.66 -15.30 4.17
CA ARG A 331 14.01 -14.04 3.84
C ARG A 331 14.91 -13.17 2.97
N SER A 332 16.19 -13.09 3.30
CA SER A 332 17.19 -12.41 2.46
C SER A 332 17.19 -12.99 1.03
N ARG A 333 17.32 -14.32 0.90
CA ARG A 333 17.30 -14.99 -0.40
C ARG A 333 16.00 -14.75 -1.18
N TYR A 334 14.87 -14.76 -0.50
CA TYR A 334 13.57 -14.50 -1.14
C TYR A 334 13.53 -13.13 -1.85
N TYR A 335 14.06 -12.07 -1.22
CA TYR A 335 14.10 -10.74 -1.83
C TYR A 335 15.26 -10.59 -2.82
N GLU A 336 16.39 -11.22 -2.59
CA GLU A 336 17.51 -11.28 -3.55
C GLU A 336 17.09 -11.93 -4.87
N ASP A 337 16.38 -13.06 -4.82
CA ASP A 337 15.84 -13.75 -6.00
C ASP A 337 14.85 -12.88 -6.78
N LYS A 338 14.16 -11.97 -6.11
CA LYS A 338 13.30 -10.95 -6.72
C LYS A 338 14.08 -9.74 -7.27
N GLY A 339 15.38 -9.68 -7.06
CA GLY A 339 16.25 -8.64 -7.58
C GLY A 339 16.61 -7.51 -6.62
N ALA A 340 16.34 -7.68 -5.31
CA ALA A 340 16.79 -6.71 -4.29
C ALA A 340 18.32 -6.67 -4.22
N LYS A 341 18.88 -5.46 -4.26
CA LYS A 341 20.33 -5.21 -4.21
C LYS A 341 20.84 -4.93 -2.81
N CYS A 342 19.97 -4.40 -1.95
CA CYS A 342 20.26 -4.04 -0.57
C CYS A 342 18.99 -4.06 0.28
N VAL A 343 19.13 -3.85 1.59
CA VAL A 343 18.05 -3.76 2.56
C VAL A 343 18.18 -2.50 3.40
N GLU A 344 17.06 -1.83 3.67
CA GLU A 344 16.96 -0.64 4.49
C GLU A 344 15.58 -0.59 5.20
N MET A 345 15.19 0.53 5.83
CA MET A 345 14.01 0.58 6.71
C MET A 345 12.97 1.65 6.35
N GLU A 346 13.15 2.44 5.29
CA GLU A 346 12.41 3.67 4.99
C GLU A 346 11.70 3.70 3.63
N GLY A 347 12.35 3.21 2.59
CA GLY A 347 12.02 3.48 1.19
C GLY A 347 10.60 3.12 0.81
N ALA A 348 10.12 1.94 1.20
CA ALA A 348 8.75 1.52 0.89
C ALA A 348 7.70 2.47 1.52
N GLY A 349 7.93 2.95 2.74
CA GLY A 349 7.08 3.93 3.41
C GLY A 349 7.02 5.24 2.63
N LEU A 350 8.16 5.79 2.27
CA LEU A 350 8.27 7.01 1.48
C LEU A 350 7.57 6.91 0.12
N PHE A 351 7.80 5.82 -0.63
CA PHE A 351 7.19 5.62 -1.95
C PHE A 351 5.67 5.44 -1.86
N THR A 352 5.21 4.80 -0.77
CA THR A 352 3.78 4.69 -0.46
C THR A 352 3.12 6.05 -0.34
N VAL A 353 3.65 6.94 0.49
CA VAL A 353 3.09 8.28 0.70
C VAL A 353 3.18 9.11 -0.58
N ALA A 354 4.30 9.08 -1.28
CA ALA A 354 4.47 9.78 -2.54
C ALA A 354 3.39 9.38 -3.57
N LYS A 355 3.16 8.08 -3.74
CA LYS A 355 2.11 7.55 -4.61
C LYS A 355 0.72 7.96 -4.14
N PHE A 356 0.44 7.85 -2.84
CA PHE A 356 -0.84 8.24 -2.24
C PHE A 356 -1.17 9.72 -2.45
N ARG A 357 -0.17 10.61 -2.30
CA ARG A 357 -0.31 12.06 -2.48
C ARG A 357 -0.08 12.53 -3.92
N SER A 358 0.09 11.62 -4.89
CA SER A 358 0.43 11.98 -6.29
C SER A 358 1.67 12.88 -6.37
N ARG A 359 2.69 12.55 -5.58
CA ARG A 359 3.99 13.21 -5.52
C ARG A 359 5.08 12.26 -6.02
N LYS A 360 6.32 12.76 -6.16
CA LYS A 360 7.44 11.98 -6.64
C LYS A 360 8.40 11.65 -5.50
N ALA A 361 8.87 10.40 -5.47
CA ALA A 361 9.94 9.99 -4.58
C ALA A 361 10.87 8.95 -5.23
N THR A 362 12.12 8.93 -4.79
CA THR A 362 13.12 7.92 -5.12
C THR A 362 14.13 7.77 -3.97
N GLY A 363 15.09 6.86 -4.09
CA GLY A 363 16.13 6.64 -3.10
C GLY A 363 17.51 6.37 -3.70
N ILE A 364 18.54 6.82 -2.98
CA ILE A 364 19.95 6.56 -3.22
C ILE A 364 20.52 5.98 -1.92
N TYR A 365 21.11 4.80 -2.00
CA TYR A 365 21.69 4.13 -0.84
C TYR A 365 23.17 3.88 -1.01
N VAL A 366 23.95 4.18 0.03
CA VAL A 366 25.34 3.78 0.14
C VAL A 366 25.40 2.51 0.98
N ILE A 367 26.05 1.48 0.50
CA ILE A 367 26.17 0.24 1.26
C ILE A 367 27.15 0.45 2.41
N SER A 368 26.64 0.37 3.63
CA SER A 368 27.41 0.55 4.88
C SER A 368 27.88 -0.73 5.52
N ASP A 369 27.19 -1.81 5.26
CA ASP A 369 27.42 -3.11 5.86
C ASP A 369 26.95 -4.23 4.93
N SER A 370 27.35 -5.45 5.19
CA SER A 370 26.90 -6.62 4.44
C SER A 370 26.88 -7.86 5.32
N GLY A 371 26.05 -8.82 4.95
CA GLY A 371 25.92 -10.08 5.67
C GLY A 371 24.51 -10.36 6.17
N SER A 372 24.39 -11.48 6.88
CA SER A 372 23.17 -11.94 7.55
C SER A 372 23.53 -12.91 8.69
N GLY A 373 22.63 -13.05 9.65
CA GLY A 373 22.84 -13.99 10.76
C GLY A 373 24.01 -13.63 11.67
N GLU A 374 24.96 -14.56 11.84
CA GLU A 374 26.12 -14.39 12.75
C GLU A 374 27.30 -13.66 12.10
N GLU A 375 27.36 -13.59 10.78
CA GLU A 375 28.45 -12.95 10.03
C GLU A 375 27.97 -11.61 9.45
N TRP A 376 28.25 -10.53 10.16
CA TRP A 376 27.94 -9.16 9.76
C TRP A 376 29.23 -8.36 9.58
N ASP A 377 29.51 -7.95 8.35
CA ASP A 377 30.64 -7.09 8.00
C ASP A 377 30.20 -5.62 8.05
N LEU A 378 30.87 -4.83 8.87
CA LEU A 378 30.58 -3.43 9.11
C LEU A 378 31.65 -2.57 8.42
N GLY A 379 31.26 -1.82 7.40
CA GLY A 379 32.16 -0.97 6.65
C GLY A 379 32.52 0.38 7.32
N TRP A 380 31.99 0.66 8.50
CA TRP A 380 32.25 1.90 9.22
C TRP A 380 33.73 2.05 9.59
N GLY A 381 34.36 3.16 9.14
CA GLY A 381 35.80 3.39 9.27
C GLY A 381 36.63 2.86 8.11
N GLU A 382 36.02 2.23 7.11
CA GLU A 382 36.69 1.89 5.87
C GLU A 382 36.83 3.10 4.95
N GLU A 383 38.03 3.32 4.41
CA GLU A 383 38.34 4.44 3.49
C GLU A 383 37.37 4.46 2.29
N LYS A 384 36.99 3.29 1.78
CA LYS A 384 36.08 3.18 0.64
C LYS A 384 34.69 3.72 0.95
N LEU A 385 34.13 3.42 2.12
CA LEU A 385 32.83 3.92 2.55
C LEU A 385 32.87 5.43 2.77
N GLU A 386 33.89 5.93 3.46
CA GLU A 386 34.09 7.35 3.71
C GLU A 386 34.21 8.14 2.40
N GLN A 387 35.00 7.64 1.43
CA GLN A 387 35.12 8.27 0.11
C GLN A 387 33.78 8.29 -0.64
N SER A 388 32.99 7.22 -0.53
CA SER A 388 31.69 7.14 -1.16
C SER A 388 30.70 8.14 -0.56
N ILE A 389 30.71 8.32 0.76
CA ILE A 389 29.95 9.36 1.43
C ILE A 389 30.32 10.74 0.88
N GLN A 390 31.62 11.06 0.83
CA GLN A 390 32.09 12.36 0.33
C GLN A 390 31.65 12.61 -1.12
N ASN A 391 31.82 11.62 -2.01
CA ASN A 391 31.43 11.71 -3.40
C ASN A 391 29.91 11.94 -3.58
N LEU A 392 29.09 11.25 -2.77
CA LEU A 392 27.62 11.42 -2.81
C LEU A 392 27.22 12.83 -2.35
N ILE A 393 27.86 13.34 -1.30
CA ILE A 393 27.63 14.72 -0.85
C ILE A 393 28.04 15.72 -1.93
N ASP A 394 29.10 15.45 -2.72
CA ASP A 394 29.49 16.30 -3.87
C ASP A 394 28.44 16.30 -5.00
N VAL A 395 27.72 15.19 -5.19
CA VAL A 395 26.58 15.13 -6.13
C VAL A 395 25.43 16.01 -5.65
N ILE A 396 25.08 15.89 -4.36
CA ILE A 396 23.91 16.59 -3.78
C ILE A 396 24.20 18.10 -3.66
N SER A 397 25.44 18.49 -3.42
CA SER A 397 25.85 19.88 -3.14
C SER A 397 26.06 20.75 -4.37
N ASN A 398 26.10 20.16 -5.58
CA ASN A 398 26.38 20.82 -6.85
C ASN A 398 25.28 20.60 -7.90
#